data_f5d4da97e132fe692fc9894d87d09de1
#
_entry.id   f5d4da97e132fe692fc9894d87d09de1
#
_cell.length_a   1.000
_cell.length_b   1.000
_cell.length_c   1.000
_cell.angle_alpha   90.00
_cell.angle_beta   90.00
_cell.angle_gamma   90.00
#
_symmetry.space_group_name_H-M   'P 1'
#
loop_
_entity.id
_entity.type
_entity.pdbx_description
1 polymer ?
#
loop_
_entity_poly.entity_id
_entity_poly.type
_entity_poly.pdbx_seq_one_letter_code
_entity_poly.pdbx_strand_id
1 'polypeptide(L)'
;IKFLSNADYVYQFGIVKRETFFLVWIIVSFLTFAYLLGLFRFPLDTKGAKISSTRKIISIPFLLFAIYLLPGVIPEDKQLWSTSIVSGFPPATNYSWYDNQGDHHHTDFYEACEEAKKLGKPILIDFTGYACVNCRKMEENVWTDSEIKKLMSNYVIVSLYVDDKNELPKNKQTEISIKMADGSFQTKQIISIGDQNSTFEAKKFGKVSQPYYVLLNSCNGELLTNPVGYTPNTFEYAKWLKCGIDAYNENGFEIDTSSLEEVTTELIKPITWSIKKQLLNENELEIELKGLIED
;
A
#
# COMPACT_ATOMS: atom_id res chain seq x y z
N ILE A 1 8.04 19.66 -2.47
CA ILE A 1 7.14 19.18 -1.40
C ILE A 1 7.03 17.64 -1.38
N LYS A 2 6.92 16.95 -2.54
CA LYS A 2 6.77 15.49 -2.60
C LYS A 2 7.91 14.75 -1.88
N PHE A 3 9.18 15.08 -2.16
CA PHE A 3 10.32 14.44 -1.48
C PHE A 3 10.34 14.72 0.03
N LEU A 4 9.98 15.94 0.43
CA LEU A 4 9.87 16.30 1.84
C LEU A 4 8.76 15.50 2.52
N SER A 5 7.60 15.39 1.88
CA SER A 5 6.47 14.58 2.36
C SER A 5 6.82 13.10 2.47
N ASN A 6 7.55 12.54 1.49
CA ASN A 6 8.00 11.15 1.57
C ASN A 6 8.98 10.94 2.74
N ALA A 7 9.96 11.84 2.91
CA ALA A 7 10.89 11.77 4.04
C ALA A 7 10.15 11.87 5.38
N ASP A 8 9.22 12.82 5.50
CA ASP A 8 8.39 13.01 6.67
C ASP A 8 7.57 11.75 6.99
N TYR A 9 6.99 11.11 5.97
CA TYR A 9 6.21 9.89 6.15
C TYR A 9 7.08 8.67 6.53
N VAL A 10 8.24 8.48 5.90
CA VAL A 10 9.18 7.39 6.22
C VAL A 10 9.73 7.51 7.64
N TYR A 11 10.03 8.73 8.10
CA TYR A 11 10.55 8.99 9.45
C TYR A 11 9.46 9.32 10.47
N GLN A 12 8.18 9.34 10.07
CA GLN A 12 7.02 9.57 10.95
C GLN A 12 7.09 10.87 11.76
N PHE A 13 7.62 11.97 11.20
CA PHE A 13 7.73 13.27 11.90
C PHE A 13 6.36 13.95 12.09
N GLY A 14 5.36 13.67 11.25
CA GLY A 14 4.02 14.23 11.36
C GLY A 14 3.86 15.67 10.89
N ILE A 15 4.81 16.22 10.14
CA ILE A 15 4.83 17.63 9.69
C ILE A 15 4.04 17.80 8.40
N VAL A 16 4.30 16.95 7.39
CA VAL A 16 3.69 17.04 6.05
C VAL A 16 2.69 15.90 5.88
N LYS A 17 1.67 15.88 6.71
CA LYS A 17 0.54 14.97 6.58
C LYS A 17 -0.23 15.23 5.27
N ARG A 18 -1.15 14.32 4.92
CA ARG A 18 -1.90 14.35 3.66
C ARG A 18 -2.56 15.71 3.40
N GLU A 19 -3.23 16.28 4.37
CA GLU A 19 -3.93 17.56 4.25
C GLU A 19 -2.94 18.73 4.09
N THR A 20 -1.83 18.71 4.81
CA THR A 20 -0.74 19.70 4.65
C THR A 20 -0.22 19.66 3.21
N PHE A 21 -0.03 18.47 2.64
CA PHE A 21 0.40 18.30 1.27
C PHE A 21 -0.58 18.94 0.28
N PHE A 22 -1.87 18.66 0.41
CA PHE A 22 -2.92 19.25 -0.44
C PHE A 22 -3.01 20.77 -0.28
N LEU A 23 -3.01 21.29 0.96
CA LEU A 23 -3.06 22.72 1.24
C LEU A 23 -1.91 23.49 0.56
N VAL A 24 -0.69 22.98 0.60
CA VAL A 24 0.44 23.63 -0.07
C VAL A 24 0.20 23.71 -1.58
N TRP A 25 -0.27 22.65 -2.22
CA TRP A 25 -0.55 22.67 -3.65
C TRP A 25 -1.74 23.56 -4.02
N ILE A 26 -2.79 23.62 -3.19
CA ILE A 26 -3.93 24.53 -3.36
C ILE A 26 -3.45 25.98 -3.29
N ILE A 27 -2.67 26.32 -2.25
CA ILE A 27 -2.15 27.68 -2.07
C ILE A 27 -1.24 28.08 -3.25
N VAL A 28 -0.29 27.23 -3.65
CA VAL A 28 0.62 27.50 -4.77
C VAL A 28 -0.17 27.69 -6.06
N SER A 29 -1.14 26.84 -6.34
CA SER A 29 -1.97 26.93 -7.55
C SER A 29 -2.82 28.20 -7.54
N PHE A 30 -3.45 28.53 -6.42
CA PHE A 30 -4.23 29.76 -6.28
C PHE A 30 -3.37 31.04 -6.40
N LEU A 31 -2.18 31.07 -5.79
CA LEU A 31 -1.25 32.18 -5.93
C LEU A 31 -0.76 32.32 -7.37
N THR A 32 -0.49 31.21 -8.06
CA THR A 32 -0.12 31.24 -9.48
C THR A 32 -1.25 31.80 -10.34
N PHE A 33 -2.49 31.36 -10.10
CA PHE A 33 -3.68 31.94 -10.75
C PHE A 33 -3.79 33.45 -10.51
N ALA A 34 -3.70 33.91 -9.26
CA ALA A 34 -3.79 35.32 -8.88
C ALA A 34 -2.67 36.16 -9.50
N TYR A 35 -1.44 35.63 -9.54
CA TYR A 35 -0.31 36.29 -10.22
C TYR A 35 -0.52 36.41 -11.72
N LEU A 36 -1.00 35.34 -12.39
CA LEU A 36 -1.27 35.36 -13.82
C LEU A 36 -2.39 36.35 -14.18
N LEU A 37 -3.38 36.53 -13.31
CA LEU A 37 -4.40 37.59 -13.44
C LEU A 37 -3.89 38.97 -13.13
N GLY A 38 -2.68 39.12 -12.54
CA GLY A 38 -2.08 40.37 -12.17
C GLY A 38 -2.67 41.01 -10.92
N LEU A 39 -3.28 40.22 -10.03
CA LEU A 39 -3.77 40.69 -8.74
C LEU A 39 -2.63 41.18 -7.83
N PHE A 40 -1.46 40.63 -8.02
CA PHE A 40 -0.22 41.11 -7.41
C PHE A 40 0.95 40.98 -8.39
N ARG A 41 2.08 41.66 -8.10
CA ARG A 41 3.27 41.67 -8.93
C ARG A 41 4.51 41.51 -8.08
N PHE A 42 5.52 40.86 -8.63
CA PHE A 42 6.83 40.77 -8.02
C PHE A 42 7.67 41.98 -8.34
N PRO A 43 8.72 42.31 -7.55
CA PRO A 43 9.57 43.44 -7.74
C PRO A 43 10.23 43.55 -9.12
N LEU A 44 10.47 42.41 -9.79
CA LEU A 44 11.10 42.31 -11.12
C LEU A 44 10.09 42.42 -12.27
N ASP A 45 8.79 42.48 -11.99
CA ASP A 45 7.77 42.58 -13.04
C ASP A 45 7.76 43.97 -13.66
N THR A 46 7.51 44.05 -14.98
CA THR A 46 7.39 45.32 -15.69
C THR A 46 6.22 46.14 -15.16
N LYS A 47 6.53 47.34 -14.60
CA LYS A 47 5.51 48.23 -14.06
C LYS A 47 4.56 48.70 -15.17
N GLY A 48 3.25 48.63 -14.95
CA GLY A 48 2.23 49.11 -15.88
C GLY A 48 1.94 48.20 -17.08
N ALA A 49 2.58 47.01 -17.21
CA ALA A 49 2.28 46.07 -18.27
C ALA A 49 0.82 45.63 -18.24
N LYS A 50 0.12 45.71 -19.40
CA LYS A 50 -1.24 45.18 -19.56
C LYS A 50 -1.22 43.68 -19.56
N ILE A 51 -2.18 43.08 -18.88
CA ILE A 51 -2.33 41.60 -18.83
C ILE A 51 -2.94 41.11 -20.13
N SER A 52 -2.21 40.29 -20.88
CA SER A 52 -2.70 39.75 -22.14
C SER A 52 -3.86 38.72 -21.93
N SER A 53 -4.71 38.60 -22.92
CA SER A 53 -5.79 37.60 -22.91
C SER A 53 -5.25 36.16 -22.76
N THR A 54 -4.11 35.89 -23.41
CA THR A 54 -3.41 34.59 -23.30
C THR A 54 -3.04 34.27 -21.82
N ARG A 55 -2.50 35.29 -21.10
CA ARG A 55 -2.14 35.10 -19.70
C ARG A 55 -3.35 34.80 -18.81
N LYS A 56 -4.51 35.40 -19.09
CA LYS A 56 -5.79 35.13 -18.41
C LYS A 56 -6.26 33.72 -18.69
N ILE A 57 -6.20 33.26 -19.96
CA ILE A 57 -6.61 31.90 -20.34
C ILE A 57 -5.71 30.85 -19.65
N ILE A 58 -4.38 31.07 -19.64
CA ILE A 58 -3.42 30.16 -18.98
C ILE A 58 -3.65 30.12 -17.45
N SER A 59 -4.24 31.16 -16.84
CA SER A 59 -4.51 31.13 -15.39
C SER A 59 -5.64 30.16 -15.00
N ILE A 60 -6.61 29.89 -15.90
CA ILE A 60 -7.79 29.06 -15.62
C ILE A 60 -7.44 27.65 -15.17
N PRO A 61 -6.54 26.90 -15.82
CA PRO A 61 -6.12 25.58 -15.35
C PRO A 61 -5.62 25.54 -13.90
N PHE A 62 -4.92 26.59 -13.44
CA PHE A 62 -4.44 26.64 -12.06
C PHE A 62 -5.57 26.84 -11.06
N LEU A 63 -6.60 27.62 -11.40
CA LEU A 63 -7.79 27.74 -10.56
C LEU A 63 -8.55 26.42 -10.50
N LEU A 64 -8.77 25.78 -11.67
CA LEU A 64 -9.47 24.49 -11.73
C LEU A 64 -8.72 23.40 -10.96
N PHE A 65 -7.38 23.40 -11.03
CA PHE A 65 -6.56 22.47 -10.27
C PHE A 65 -6.64 22.71 -8.77
N ALA A 66 -6.60 24.00 -8.33
CA ALA A 66 -6.79 24.32 -6.92
C ALA A 66 -8.16 23.85 -6.40
N ILE A 67 -9.24 24.06 -7.17
CA ILE A 67 -10.58 23.59 -6.83
C ILE A 67 -10.61 22.04 -6.78
N TYR A 68 -10.02 21.39 -7.77
CA TYR A 68 -9.96 19.93 -7.86
C TYR A 68 -9.29 19.29 -6.62
N LEU A 69 -8.31 19.95 -6.03
CA LEU A 69 -7.57 19.45 -4.85
C LEU A 69 -8.29 19.67 -3.50
N LEU A 70 -9.36 20.51 -3.46
CA LEU A 70 -10.06 20.86 -2.20
C LEU A 70 -10.54 19.63 -1.39
N PRO A 71 -11.10 18.57 -2.00
CA PRO A 71 -11.51 17.40 -1.23
C PRO A 71 -10.38 16.73 -0.46
N GLY A 72 -9.14 16.83 -0.95
CA GLY A 72 -7.98 16.25 -0.27
C GLY A 72 -7.66 16.83 1.11
N VAL A 73 -8.33 17.93 1.50
CA VAL A 73 -8.22 18.56 2.83
C VAL A 73 -9.37 18.17 3.75
N ILE A 74 -10.36 17.42 3.23
CA ILE A 74 -11.58 17.05 3.94
C ILE A 74 -11.50 15.55 4.26
N PRO A 75 -12.07 15.07 5.39
CA PRO A 75 -12.15 13.65 5.70
C PRO A 75 -12.74 12.85 4.53
N GLU A 76 -12.23 11.63 4.30
CA GLU A 76 -12.54 10.82 3.12
C GLU A 76 -14.05 10.53 3.01
N ASP A 77 -14.72 10.29 4.13
CA ASP A 77 -16.18 10.05 4.23
C ASP A 77 -17.04 11.26 3.82
N LYS A 78 -16.47 12.46 3.75
CA LYS A 78 -17.14 13.72 3.39
C LYS A 78 -16.71 14.32 2.07
N GLN A 79 -15.83 13.64 1.33
CA GLN A 79 -15.34 14.14 0.05
C GLN A 79 -16.42 14.14 -1.02
N LEU A 80 -16.56 15.27 -1.74
CA LEU A 80 -17.56 15.43 -2.80
C LEU A 80 -17.16 14.77 -4.12
N TRP A 81 -15.85 14.61 -4.37
CA TRP A 81 -15.28 13.91 -5.52
C TRP A 81 -13.90 13.34 -5.18
N SER A 82 -13.49 12.34 -5.95
CA SER A 82 -12.18 11.70 -5.78
C SER A 82 -11.05 12.55 -6.34
N THR A 83 -9.89 12.53 -5.67
CA THR A 83 -8.63 13.12 -6.14
C THR A 83 -7.74 12.10 -6.88
N SER A 84 -8.34 11.10 -7.52
CA SER A 84 -7.65 9.95 -8.15
C SER A 84 -6.60 10.32 -9.22
N ILE A 85 -6.75 11.47 -9.92
CA ILE A 85 -5.77 11.94 -10.90
C ILE A 85 -4.39 12.17 -10.27
N VAL A 86 -4.36 12.58 -9.00
CA VAL A 86 -3.12 12.80 -8.25
C VAL A 86 -2.78 11.65 -7.31
N SER A 87 -3.47 10.51 -7.42
CA SER A 87 -3.21 9.34 -6.58
C SER A 87 -1.74 8.92 -6.62
N GLY A 88 -1.21 8.50 -5.47
CA GLY A 88 0.20 8.18 -5.30
C GLY A 88 1.14 9.37 -5.12
N PHE A 89 0.67 10.62 -5.29
CA PHE A 89 1.46 11.80 -4.96
C PHE A 89 1.35 12.22 -3.50
N PRO A 90 0.16 12.33 -2.88
CA PRO A 90 0.04 12.63 -1.46
C PRO A 90 0.50 11.44 -0.61
N PRO A 91 0.78 11.64 0.68
CA PRO A 91 0.94 10.56 1.65
C PRO A 91 -0.30 9.67 1.70
N ALA A 92 -0.16 8.48 2.31
CA ALA A 92 -1.25 7.55 2.51
C ALA A 92 -2.42 8.17 3.31
N THR A 93 -3.61 7.58 3.14
CA THR A 93 -4.83 8.03 3.82
C THR A 93 -4.75 7.89 5.34
N ASN A 94 -3.98 6.92 5.83
CA ASN A 94 -3.70 6.75 7.27
C ASN A 94 -2.71 7.77 7.85
N TYR A 95 -1.97 8.52 7.00
CA TYR A 95 -1.08 9.61 7.43
C TYR A 95 -1.79 10.96 7.29
N SER A 96 -2.86 11.12 8.03
CA SER A 96 -3.84 12.21 7.96
C SER A 96 -3.94 12.96 9.29
N TRP A 97 -4.55 14.16 9.28
CA TRP A 97 -4.98 14.86 10.49
C TRP A 97 -6.20 14.18 11.13
N TYR A 98 -6.95 13.45 10.32
CA TYR A 98 -8.16 12.75 10.73
C TYR A 98 -7.81 11.31 11.10
N ASP A 99 -8.39 10.83 12.18
CA ASP A 99 -8.26 9.44 12.58
C ASP A 99 -9.19 8.58 11.69
N ASN A 100 -8.61 7.99 10.67
CA ASN A 100 -9.33 7.09 9.78
C ASN A 100 -9.40 5.71 10.40
N GLN A 101 -10.34 5.50 11.34
CA GLN A 101 -10.56 4.24 12.05
C GLN A 101 -11.08 3.07 11.18
N GLY A 102 -11.01 3.18 9.84
CA GLY A 102 -11.69 2.26 8.93
C GLY A 102 -10.97 0.97 8.59
N ASP A 103 -9.64 0.96 8.55
CA ASP A 103 -8.87 -0.19 8.09
C ASP A 103 -7.77 -0.54 9.09
N HIS A 104 -8.11 -1.37 10.09
CA HIS A 104 -7.12 -1.95 11.00
C HIS A 104 -6.32 -3.03 10.27
N HIS A 105 -5.26 -2.63 9.58
CA HIS A 105 -4.26 -3.56 9.10
C HIS A 105 -3.22 -3.78 10.19
N HIS A 106 -2.89 -5.05 10.42
CA HIS A 106 -1.74 -5.38 11.25
C HIS A 106 -0.45 -4.88 10.59
N THR A 107 0.53 -4.54 11.40
CA THR A 107 1.90 -4.24 10.94
C THR A 107 2.90 -5.28 11.45
N ASP A 108 2.45 -6.19 12.30
CA ASP A 108 3.20 -7.34 12.79
C ASP A 108 2.60 -8.63 12.21
N PHE A 109 3.44 -9.43 11.55
CA PHE A 109 3.02 -10.67 10.90
C PHE A 109 2.51 -11.71 11.90
N TYR A 110 3.12 -11.79 13.07
CA TYR A 110 2.74 -12.80 14.07
C TYR A 110 1.41 -12.48 14.73
N GLU A 111 1.16 -11.21 15.04
CA GLU A 111 -0.14 -10.76 15.55
C GLU A 111 -1.25 -11.06 14.54
N ALA A 112 -1.00 -10.80 13.25
CA ALA A 112 -1.93 -11.14 12.18
C ALA A 112 -2.19 -12.65 12.08
N CYS A 113 -1.15 -13.49 12.21
CA CYS A 113 -1.29 -14.94 12.20
C CYS A 113 -2.15 -15.44 13.37
N GLU A 114 -1.92 -14.92 14.58
CA GLU A 114 -2.71 -15.29 15.76
C GLU A 114 -4.18 -14.90 15.63
N GLU A 115 -4.45 -13.71 15.09
CA GLU A 115 -5.81 -13.27 14.82
C GLU A 115 -6.47 -14.08 13.71
N ALA A 116 -5.77 -14.33 12.61
CA ALA A 116 -6.26 -15.14 11.50
C ALA A 116 -6.66 -16.54 11.94
N LYS A 117 -5.85 -17.19 12.78
CA LYS A 117 -6.18 -18.51 13.38
C LYS A 117 -7.43 -18.44 14.25
N LYS A 118 -7.56 -17.39 15.09
CA LYS A 118 -8.73 -17.21 15.96
C LYS A 118 -10.02 -17.01 15.15
N LEU A 119 -9.93 -16.25 14.05
CA LEU A 119 -11.08 -15.92 13.20
C LEU A 119 -11.38 -16.99 12.13
N GLY A 120 -10.49 -17.98 11.95
CA GLY A 120 -10.61 -18.96 10.86
C GLY A 120 -10.52 -18.31 9.47
N LYS A 121 -9.72 -17.24 9.32
CA LYS A 121 -9.57 -16.50 8.07
C LYS A 121 -8.17 -16.69 7.47
N PRO A 122 -8.03 -16.64 6.14
CA PRO A 122 -6.72 -16.56 5.50
C PRO A 122 -6.06 -15.20 5.74
N ILE A 123 -4.76 -15.13 5.45
CA ILE A 123 -3.96 -13.92 5.62
C ILE A 123 -3.68 -13.30 4.25
N LEU A 124 -3.87 -11.99 4.12
CA LEU A 124 -3.37 -11.18 3.02
C LEU A 124 -2.16 -10.39 3.50
N ILE A 125 -0.99 -10.75 3.01
CA ILE A 125 0.23 -9.95 3.23
C ILE A 125 0.34 -8.90 2.14
N ASP A 126 0.51 -7.65 2.55
CA ASP A 126 0.84 -6.52 1.70
C ASP A 126 2.27 -6.06 2.00
N PHE A 127 3.23 -6.46 1.16
CA PHE A 127 4.56 -5.85 1.19
C PHE A 127 4.49 -4.47 0.54
N THR A 128 4.55 -3.47 1.37
CA THR A 128 4.32 -2.07 1.02
C THR A 128 5.51 -1.19 1.42
N GLY A 129 5.40 0.11 1.15
CA GLY A 129 6.39 1.09 1.59
C GLY A 129 5.75 2.47 1.76
N TYR A 130 6.24 3.24 2.73
CA TYR A 130 5.80 4.62 2.97
C TYR A 130 6.01 5.50 1.74
N ALA A 131 7.10 5.31 1.01
CA ALA A 131 7.41 6.06 -0.21
C ALA A 131 6.87 5.44 -1.50
N CYS A 132 6.16 4.32 -1.43
CA CYS A 132 5.72 3.53 -2.56
C CYS A 132 4.50 4.16 -3.29
N VAL A 133 4.73 4.75 -4.46
CA VAL A 133 3.68 5.37 -5.28
C VAL A 133 2.63 4.37 -5.77
N ASN A 134 3.06 3.18 -6.21
CA ASN A 134 2.14 2.16 -6.73
C ASN A 134 1.29 1.55 -5.61
N CYS A 135 1.82 1.43 -4.38
CA CYS A 135 1.06 1.00 -3.21
C CYS A 135 -0.09 1.99 -2.95
N ARG A 136 0.22 3.31 -2.92
CA ARG A 136 -0.81 4.37 -2.78
C ARG A 136 -1.88 4.28 -3.86
N LYS A 137 -1.48 4.01 -5.13
CA LYS A 137 -2.46 3.85 -6.21
C LYS A 137 -3.36 2.64 -6.04
N MET A 138 -2.85 1.53 -5.52
CA MET A 138 -3.68 0.36 -5.20
C MET A 138 -4.67 0.70 -4.09
N GLU A 139 -4.21 1.30 -3.00
CA GLU A 139 -5.05 1.68 -1.87
C GLU A 139 -6.14 2.70 -2.26
N GLU A 140 -5.78 3.72 -3.05
CA GLU A 140 -6.71 4.80 -3.42
C GLU A 140 -7.66 4.45 -4.58
N ASN A 141 -7.29 3.56 -5.49
CA ASN A 141 -8.08 3.30 -6.71
C ASN A 141 -8.62 1.87 -6.81
N VAL A 142 -8.01 0.90 -6.13
CA VAL A 142 -8.43 -0.50 -6.19
C VAL A 142 -9.10 -0.92 -4.89
N TRP A 143 -8.46 -0.68 -3.74
CA TRP A 143 -8.98 -1.11 -2.44
C TRP A 143 -10.21 -0.33 -1.98
N THR A 144 -10.46 0.85 -2.56
CA THR A 144 -11.68 1.63 -2.33
C THR A 144 -12.93 1.09 -3.04
N ASP A 145 -12.75 0.20 -4.01
CA ASP A 145 -13.85 -0.46 -4.70
C ASP A 145 -14.68 -1.32 -3.71
N SER A 146 -16.00 -1.27 -3.83
CA SER A 146 -16.92 -1.92 -2.89
C SER A 146 -16.83 -3.46 -2.92
N GLU A 147 -16.62 -4.04 -4.10
CA GLU A 147 -16.43 -5.48 -4.27
C GLU A 147 -15.09 -5.92 -3.68
N ILE A 148 -14.02 -5.17 -3.95
CA ILE A 148 -12.70 -5.42 -3.38
C ILE A 148 -12.74 -5.35 -1.86
N LYS A 149 -13.32 -4.31 -1.27
CA LYS A 149 -13.50 -4.19 0.19
C LYS A 149 -14.21 -5.40 0.78
N LYS A 150 -15.28 -5.85 0.14
CA LYS A 150 -16.04 -7.03 0.56
C LYS A 150 -15.21 -8.32 0.50
N LEU A 151 -14.42 -8.50 -0.57
CA LEU A 151 -13.51 -9.66 -0.69
C LEU A 151 -12.39 -9.59 0.35
N MET A 152 -11.76 -8.42 0.54
CA MET A 152 -10.69 -8.21 1.51
C MET A 152 -11.14 -8.44 2.96
N SER A 153 -12.41 -8.18 3.30
CA SER A 153 -12.95 -8.44 4.64
C SER A 153 -12.95 -9.93 5.04
N ASN A 154 -12.76 -10.85 4.10
CA ASN A 154 -12.59 -12.27 4.38
C ASN A 154 -11.15 -12.65 4.78
N TYR A 155 -10.22 -11.71 4.74
CA TYR A 155 -8.84 -11.90 5.11
C TYR A 155 -8.49 -11.13 6.38
N VAL A 156 -7.50 -11.61 7.11
CA VAL A 156 -6.75 -10.77 8.04
C VAL A 156 -5.61 -10.14 7.24
N ILE A 157 -5.56 -8.81 7.24
CA ILE A 157 -4.61 -8.05 6.42
C ILE A 157 -3.44 -7.62 7.28
N VAL A 158 -2.22 -7.84 6.77
CA VAL A 158 -0.99 -7.35 7.37
C VAL A 158 -0.18 -6.58 6.35
N SER A 159 0.10 -5.30 6.66
CA SER A 159 0.92 -4.41 5.83
C SER A 159 2.33 -4.34 6.38
N LEU A 160 3.27 -4.95 5.66
CA LEU A 160 4.68 -5.03 6.02
C LEU A 160 5.47 -3.96 5.26
N TYR A 161 5.81 -2.88 5.97
CA TYR A 161 6.57 -1.77 5.39
C TYR A 161 8.04 -2.14 5.25
N VAL A 162 8.53 -2.24 4.00
CA VAL A 162 9.92 -2.63 3.69
C VAL A 162 10.91 -1.47 3.76
N ASP A 163 10.42 -0.25 3.85
CA ASP A 163 11.22 0.98 4.01
C ASP A 163 11.10 1.61 5.41
N ASP A 164 10.53 0.88 6.38
CA ASP A 164 10.43 1.31 7.76
C ASP A 164 11.82 1.48 8.40
N LYS A 165 12.07 2.68 8.95
CA LYS A 165 13.36 3.06 9.57
C LYS A 165 13.39 2.88 11.08
N ASN A 166 12.28 2.45 11.70
CA ASN A 166 12.27 2.14 13.13
C ASN A 166 13.23 0.99 13.41
N GLU A 167 14.12 1.21 14.36
CA GLU A 167 15.10 0.20 14.76
C GLU A 167 14.43 -0.96 15.50
N LEU A 168 14.86 -2.16 15.18
CA LEU A 168 14.54 -3.35 15.97
C LEU A 168 15.21 -3.26 17.34
N PRO A 169 14.62 -3.85 18.38
CA PRO A 169 15.31 -4.05 19.66
C PRO A 169 16.68 -4.68 19.43
N LYS A 170 17.69 -4.28 20.23
CA LYS A 170 19.09 -4.74 20.03
C LYS A 170 19.25 -6.26 20.01
N ASN A 171 18.43 -6.97 20.80
CA ASN A 171 18.42 -8.44 20.84
C ASN A 171 17.77 -9.09 19.60
N LYS A 172 17.07 -8.32 18.76
CA LYS A 172 16.47 -8.78 17.50
C LYS A 172 17.27 -8.34 16.26
N GLN A 173 18.29 -7.49 16.44
CA GLN A 173 19.19 -7.11 15.37
C GLN A 173 20.14 -8.27 15.05
N THR A 174 20.27 -8.63 13.79
CA THR A 174 21.08 -9.77 13.36
C THR A 174 21.77 -9.48 12.03
N GLU A 175 22.67 -10.37 11.67
CA GLU A 175 23.41 -10.31 10.41
C GLU A 175 23.13 -11.58 9.61
N ILE A 176 22.82 -11.41 8.33
CA ILE A 176 22.58 -12.53 7.43
C ILE A 176 23.57 -12.52 6.27
N SER A 177 23.93 -13.70 5.81
CA SER A 177 24.74 -13.89 4.61
C SER A 177 23.84 -14.20 3.42
N ILE A 178 23.91 -13.37 2.37
CA ILE A 178 23.12 -13.52 1.14
C ILE A 178 24.04 -14.01 0.04
N LYS A 179 23.69 -15.14 -0.59
CA LYS A 179 24.40 -15.65 -1.76
C LYS A 179 24.00 -14.85 -3.00
N MET A 180 24.95 -14.21 -3.64
CA MET A 180 24.75 -13.43 -4.86
C MET A 180 24.70 -14.34 -6.09
N ALA A 181 24.18 -13.81 -7.22
CA ALA A 181 24.07 -14.55 -8.47
C ALA A 181 25.42 -15.01 -9.04
N ASP A 182 26.49 -14.31 -8.72
CA ASP A 182 27.88 -14.66 -9.09
C ASP A 182 28.51 -15.71 -8.17
N GLY A 183 27.75 -16.22 -7.17
CA GLY A 183 28.21 -17.19 -6.18
C GLY A 183 28.93 -16.59 -4.98
N SER A 184 29.19 -15.29 -4.95
CA SER A 184 29.76 -14.59 -3.80
C SER A 184 28.74 -14.47 -2.66
N PHE A 185 29.23 -14.21 -1.44
CA PHE A 185 28.38 -13.94 -0.29
C PHE A 185 28.48 -12.48 0.11
N GLN A 186 27.34 -11.83 0.28
CA GLN A 186 27.25 -10.48 0.82
C GLN A 186 26.55 -10.50 2.16
N THR A 187 27.14 -9.85 3.14
CA THR A 187 26.57 -9.69 4.46
C THR A 187 25.60 -8.52 4.48
N LYS A 188 24.39 -8.75 4.97
CA LYS A 188 23.37 -7.71 5.23
C LYS A 188 23.06 -7.64 6.71
N GLN A 189 23.18 -6.45 7.28
CA GLN A 189 22.74 -6.14 8.63
C GLN A 189 21.22 -5.96 8.64
N ILE A 190 20.53 -6.60 9.58
CA ILE A 190 19.09 -6.44 9.84
C ILE A 190 18.95 -5.60 11.09
N ILE A 191 18.76 -4.29 10.93
CA ILE A 191 18.75 -3.32 12.02
C ILE A 191 17.35 -2.72 12.21
N SER A 192 16.62 -2.50 11.09
CA SER A 192 15.31 -1.88 11.08
C SER A 192 14.19 -2.88 10.81
N ILE A 193 12.96 -2.50 11.14
CA ILE A 193 11.74 -3.25 10.77
C ILE A 193 11.69 -3.44 9.25
N GLY A 194 12.03 -2.42 8.47
CA GLY A 194 12.07 -2.51 7.01
C GLY A 194 13.12 -3.49 6.50
N ASP A 195 14.29 -3.59 7.15
CA ASP A 195 15.29 -4.61 6.83
C ASP A 195 14.74 -6.03 7.07
N GLN A 196 14.03 -6.22 8.18
CA GLN A 196 13.39 -7.49 8.52
C GLN A 196 12.33 -7.85 7.48
N ASN A 197 11.39 -6.94 7.18
CA ASN A 197 10.30 -7.16 6.24
C ASN A 197 10.81 -7.43 4.82
N SER A 198 11.76 -6.63 4.33
CA SER A 198 12.35 -6.82 2.98
C SER A 198 13.14 -8.13 2.89
N THR A 199 13.77 -8.55 3.98
CA THR A 199 14.48 -9.82 4.04
C THR A 199 13.51 -11.01 4.05
N PHE A 200 12.41 -10.88 4.78
CA PHE A 200 11.33 -11.87 4.78
C PHE A 200 10.74 -12.03 3.37
N GLU A 201 10.41 -10.93 2.69
CA GLU A 201 9.94 -10.94 1.30
C GLU A 201 10.92 -11.67 0.38
N ALA A 202 12.22 -11.29 0.43
CA ALA A 202 13.25 -11.86 -0.40
C ALA A 202 13.46 -13.37 -0.17
N LYS A 203 13.55 -13.78 1.10
CA LYS A 203 13.83 -15.18 1.46
C LYS A 203 12.67 -16.11 1.19
N LYS A 204 11.43 -15.68 1.52
CA LYS A 204 10.24 -16.55 1.41
C LYS A 204 9.65 -16.59 0.00
N PHE A 205 9.66 -15.46 -0.70
CA PHE A 205 8.96 -15.33 -1.98
C PHE A 205 9.91 -15.08 -3.17
N GLY A 206 11.22 -14.97 -2.93
CA GLY A 206 12.22 -14.76 -3.99
C GLY A 206 12.05 -13.43 -4.74
N LYS A 207 11.36 -12.47 -4.13
CA LYS A 207 11.04 -11.14 -4.69
C LYS A 207 11.47 -10.04 -3.74
N VAL A 208 11.73 -8.87 -4.29
CA VAL A 208 11.87 -7.59 -3.57
C VAL A 208 11.18 -6.54 -4.43
N SER A 209 9.87 -6.36 -4.23
CA SER A 209 9.08 -5.41 -5.03
C SER A 209 7.88 -4.89 -4.24
N GLN A 210 7.51 -3.63 -4.45
CA GLN A 210 6.33 -3.01 -3.84
C GLN A 210 5.44 -2.37 -4.91
N PRO A 211 4.12 -2.56 -4.81
CA PRO A 211 3.42 -3.48 -3.91
C PRO A 211 3.67 -4.94 -4.29
N TYR A 212 3.62 -5.84 -3.32
CA TYR A 212 3.63 -7.28 -3.54
C TYR A 212 2.66 -7.95 -2.56
N TYR A 213 1.67 -8.66 -3.10
CA TYR A 213 0.56 -9.23 -2.35
C TYR A 213 0.66 -10.75 -2.32
N VAL A 214 0.48 -11.31 -1.13
CA VAL A 214 0.58 -12.76 -0.90
C VAL A 214 -0.64 -13.21 -0.11
N LEU A 215 -1.28 -14.30 -0.53
CA LEU A 215 -2.37 -14.95 0.19
C LEU A 215 -1.87 -16.25 0.82
N LEU A 216 -1.99 -16.34 2.15
CA LEU A 216 -1.54 -17.49 2.93
C LEU A 216 -2.70 -18.15 3.68
N ASN A 217 -2.63 -19.46 3.80
CA ASN A 217 -3.43 -20.21 4.74
C ASN A 217 -2.92 -19.95 6.17
N SER A 218 -3.80 -19.48 7.05
CA SER A 218 -3.46 -19.14 8.46
C SER A 218 -3.08 -20.34 9.31
N CYS A 219 -3.43 -21.55 8.91
CA CYS A 219 -3.18 -22.76 9.70
C CYS A 219 -1.81 -23.37 9.43
N ASN A 220 -1.40 -23.42 8.15
CA ASN A 220 -0.18 -24.12 7.72
C ASN A 220 0.82 -23.21 7.00
N GLY A 221 0.47 -21.93 6.75
CA GLY A 221 1.36 -20.96 6.07
C GLY A 221 1.57 -21.24 4.57
N GLU A 222 0.78 -22.14 3.96
CA GLU A 222 0.88 -22.42 2.53
C GLU A 222 0.31 -21.29 1.68
N LEU A 223 0.88 -21.10 0.48
CA LEU A 223 0.37 -20.18 -0.51
C LEU A 223 -0.98 -20.64 -1.04
N LEU A 224 -1.99 -19.78 -0.97
CA LEU A 224 -3.32 -20.05 -1.55
C LEU A 224 -3.36 -19.80 -3.05
N THR A 225 -2.59 -18.82 -3.53
CA THR A 225 -2.46 -18.48 -4.95
C THR A 225 -1.05 -17.98 -5.26
N ASN A 226 -0.74 -17.83 -6.55
CA ASN A 226 0.49 -17.12 -6.92
C ASN A 226 0.42 -15.66 -6.46
N PRO A 227 1.46 -15.13 -5.81
CA PRO A 227 1.53 -13.74 -5.42
C PRO A 227 1.45 -12.80 -6.61
N VAL A 228 0.88 -11.60 -6.39
CA VAL A 228 0.74 -10.55 -7.42
C VAL A 228 1.38 -9.24 -6.97
N GLY A 229 1.80 -8.43 -7.94
CA GLY A 229 2.33 -7.08 -7.71
C GLY A 229 1.27 -6.01 -7.98
N TYR A 230 1.73 -4.89 -8.61
CA TYR A 230 0.84 -3.80 -9.00
C TYR A 230 -0.22 -4.26 -10.01
N THR A 231 -1.46 -4.36 -9.59
CA THR A 231 -2.62 -4.86 -10.35
C THR A 231 -3.74 -3.81 -10.33
N PRO A 232 -3.66 -2.76 -11.16
CA PRO A 232 -4.61 -1.65 -11.13
C PRO A 232 -6.00 -2.00 -11.67
N ASN A 233 -6.15 -3.15 -12.32
CA ASN A 233 -7.43 -3.64 -12.80
C ASN A 233 -8.19 -4.30 -11.64
N THR A 234 -9.30 -3.66 -11.21
CA THR A 234 -10.14 -4.13 -10.10
C THR A 234 -10.70 -5.52 -10.34
N PHE A 235 -11.10 -5.84 -11.56
CA PHE A 235 -11.62 -7.18 -11.89
C PHE A 235 -10.55 -8.27 -11.74
N GLU A 236 -9.32 -8.04 -12.22
CA GLU A 236 -8.23 -9.00 -12.06
C GLU A 236 -7.85 -9.18 -10.59
N TYR A 237 -7.82 -8.09 -9.82
CA TYR A 237 -7.50 -8.16 -8.40
C TYR A 237 -8.62 -8.86 -7.60
N ALA A 238 -9.90 -8.59 -7.91
CA ALA A 238 -11.05 -9.29 -7.31
C ALA A 238 -11.00 -10.79 -7.60
N LYS A 239 -10.71 -11.16 -8.85
CA LYS A 239 -10.56 -12.57 -9.25
C LYS A 239 -9.45 -13.26 -8.47
N TRP A 240 -8.30 -12.60 -8.28
CA TRP A 240 -7.19 -13.13 -7.50
C TRP A 240 -7.57 -13.34 -6.03
N LEU A 241 -8.23 -12.36 -5.39
CA LEU A 241 -8.73 -12.50 -4.01
C LEU A 241 -9.72 -13.66 -3.91
N LYS A 242 -10.67 -13.77 -4.85
CA LYS A 242 -11.65 -14.85 -4.84
C LYS A 242 -11.00 -16.23 -4.98
N CYS A 243 -10.01 -16.40 -5.88
CA CYS A 243 -9.26 -17.64 -5.99
C CYS A 243 -8.59 -18.04 -4.67
N GLY A 244 -8.09 -17.07 -3.89
CA GLY A 244 -7.54 -17.35 -2.56
C GLY A 244 -8.57 -17.84 -1.55
N ILE A 245 -9.78 -17.25 -1.55
CA ILE A 245 -10.90 -17.68 -0.70
C ILE A 245 -11.32 -19.12 -1.09
N ASP A 246 -11.49 -19.38 -2.38
CA ASP A 246 -11.89 -20.70 -2.88
C ASP A 246 -10.86 -21.77 -2.49
N ALA A 247 -9.56 -21.48 -2.67
CA ALA A 247 -8.49 -22.39 -2.26
C ALA A 247 -8.44 -22.62 -0.73
N TYR A 248 -8.73 -21.60 0.07
CA TYR A 248 -8.80 -21.74 1.53
C TYR A 248 -9.97 -22.66 1.94
N ASN A 249 -11.15 -22.49 1.34
CA ASN A 249 -12.33 -23.29 1.62
C ASN A 249 -12.17 -24.76 1.17
N GLU A 250 -11.52 -25.01 0.02
CA GLU A 250 -11.23 -26.37 -0.45
C GLU A 250 -10.34 -27.15 0.51
N ASN A 251 -9.51 -26.46 1.31
CA ASN A 251 -8.67 -27.07 2.35
C ASN A 251 -9.43 -27.38 3.66
N GLY A 252 -10.76 -27.28 3.68
CA GLY A 252 -11.63 -27.65 4.81
C GLY A 252 -11.89 -26.54 5.83
N PHE A 253 -11.60 -25.30 5.47
CA PHE A 253 -11.93 -24.11 6.26
C PHE A 253 -13.04 -23.34 5.54
N GLU A 254 -14.27 -23.37 6.06
CA GLU A 254 -15.39 -22.63 5.48
C GLU A 254 -15.33 -21.16 5.93
N ILE A 255 -15.17 -20.25 4.96
CA ILE A 255 -15.49 -18.83 5.14
C ILE A 255 -16.96 -18.65 4.81
N ASP A 256 -17.71 -17.95 5.67
CA ASP A 256 -19.09 -17.57 5.38
C ASP A 256 -19.14 -16.60 4.19
N THR A 257 -19.36 -17.17 3.01
CA THR A 257 -19.51 -16.43 1.75
C THR A 257 -20.97 -16.07 1.45
N SER A 258 -21.91 -16.35 2.36
CA SER A 258 -23.35 -16.08 2.16
C SER A 258 -23.67 -14.60 1.91
N SER A 259 -22.75 -13.71 2.28
CA SER A 259 -22.84 -12.27 2.01
C SER A 259 -22.27 -11.84 0.65
N LEU A 260 -21.64 -12.76 -0.09
CA LEU A 260 -21.16 -12.50 -1.45
C LEU A 260 -22.32 -12.76 -2.41
N GLU A 261 -23.04 -11.70 -2.83
CA GLU A 261 -23.99 -11.83 -3.94
C GLU A 261 -23.28 -12.45 -5.15
N GLU A 262 -24.02 -13.33 -5.89
CA GLU A 262 -23.54 -14.04 -7.06
C GLU A 262 -22.81 -13.08 -8.03
N VAL A 263 -21.48 -13.08 -7.95
CA VAL A 263 -20.67 -12.63 -9.07
C VAL A 263 -20.89 -13.69 -10.15
N THR A 264 -21.58 -13.27 -11.20
CA THR A 264 -22.10 -14.06 -12.31
C THR A 264 -21.23 -15.29 -12.64
N THR A 265 -21.83 -16.45 -12.46
CA THR A 265 -21.30 -17.82 -12.57
C THR A 265 -20.63 -18.16 -13.91
N GLU A 266 -20.67 -17.28 -14.89
CA GLU A 266 -20.12 -17.51 -16.24
C GLU A 266 -18.60 -17.26 -16.38
N LEU A 267 -17.93 -16.62 -15.41
CA LEU A 267 -16.54 -16.18 -15.56
C LEU A 267 -15.49 -17.02 -14.83
N ILE A 268 -15.88 -18.01 -14.03
CA ILE A 268 -14.93 -18.75 -13.22
C ILE A 268 -15.07 -20.24 -13.45
N LYS A 269 -14.42 -20.75 -14.48
CA LYS A 269 -14.03 -22.17 -14.49
C LYS A 269 -12.90 -22.32 -13.45
N PRO A 270 -12.99 -23.28 -12.51
CA PRO A 270 -11.91 -23.53 -11.57
C PRO A 270 -10.65 -23.86 -12.37
N ILE A 271 -9.67 -22.99 -12.28
CA ILE A 271 -8.32 -23.30 -12.71
C ILE A 271 -7.77 -24.16 -11.57
N THR A 272 -7.79 -25.47 -11.78
CA THR A 272 -7.06 -26.42 -10.92
C THR A 272 -5.58 -26.10 -11.03
N TRP A 273 -5.11 -25.23 -10.16
CA TRP A 273 -3.69 -25.00 -9.95
C TRP A 273 -3.17 -26.19 -9.16
N SER A 274 -2.59 -27.17 -9.86
CA SER A 274 -1.67 -28.09 -9.21
C SER A 274 -0.47 -27.25 -8.77
N ILE A 275 -0.54 -26.70 -7.54
CA ILE A 275 0.62 -26.13 -6.87
C ILE A 275 1.60 -27.27 -6.70
N LYS A 276 2.60 -27.31 -7.58
CA LYS A 276 3.74 -28.19 -7.41
C LYS A 276 4.29 -27.92 -6.01
N LYS A 277 4.25 -28.93 -5.15
CA LYS A 277 4.97 -29.07 -3.88
C LYS A 277 6.48 -28.84 -4.06
N GLN A 278 6.93 -27.64 -4.37
CA GLN A 278 8.33 -27.35 -4.67
C GLN A 278 8.89 -26.16 -3.91
N LEU A 279 8.13 -25.60 -2.96
CA LEU A 279 8.61 -24.52 -2.11
C LEU A 279 8.30 -24.86 -0.66
N LEU A 280 9.36 -25.29 0.04
CA LEU A 280 9.50 -25.39 1.48
C LEU A 280 9.06 -26.71 2.14
N ASN A 281 10.08 -27.43 2.57
CA ASN A 281 9.97 -28.54 3.52
C ASN A 281 9.43 -27.98 4.85
N GLU A 282 8.35 -28.57 5.40
CA GLU A 282 7.66 -28.09 6.62
C GLU A 282 8.61 -27.82 7.81
N ASN A 283 9.71 -28.58 7.90
CA ASN A 283 10.73 -28.39 8.94
C ASN A 283 11.61 -27.14 8.78
N GLU A 284 11.79 -26.61 7.56
CA GLU A 284 12.59 -25.40 7.34
C GLU A 284 11.82 -24.13 7.68
N LEU A 285 10.47 -24.14 7.53
CA LEU A 285 9.62 -23.01 7.87
C LEU A 285 9.59 -22.77 9.40
N GLU A 286 9.45 -23.84 10.18
CA GLU A 286 9.41 -23.78 11.66
C GLU A 286 10.79 -23.42 12.25
N ILE A 287 11.87 -23.92 11.67
CA ILE A 287 13.25 -23.67 12.14
C ILE A 287 13.68 -22.23 11.81
N GLU A 288 13.38 -21.71 10.62
CA GLU A 288 13.73 -20.32 10.25
C GLU A 288 12.85 -19.27 10.92
N LEU A 289 11.56 -19.56 11.17
CA LEU A 289 10.69 -18.69 11.94
C LEU A 289 11.09 -18.68 13.43
N LYS A 290 11.48 -19.81 14.01
CA LYS A 290 12.03 -19.88 15.39
C LYS A 290 13.39 -19.20 15.49
N GLY A 291 14.27 -19.38 14.51
CA GLY A 291 15.59 -18.71 14.51
C GLY A 291 15.53 -17.19 14.37
N LEU A 292 14.39 -16.62 13.97
CA LEU A 292 14.14 -15.18 14.00
C LEU A 292 13.52 -14.69 15.32
N ILE A 293 13.12 -15.62 16.23
CA ILE A 293 12.38 -15.35 17.46
C ILE A 293 13.20 -15.71 18.71
N GLU A 294 14.06 -16.72 18.66
CA GLU A 294 14.70 -17.31 19.86
C GLU A 294 16.17 -16.89 20.09
N ASP A 295 16.76 -16.01 19.27
CA ASP A 295 18.08 -15.42 19.55
C ASP A 295 17.94 -13.91 19.94
#